data_cf1fdee32ea07ab9e0ef1e832d6ffbb6
#
_entry.id   cf1fdee32ea07ab9e0ef1e832d6ffbb6
#
_cell.length_a   1.000
_cell.length_b   1.000
_cell.length_c   1.000
_cell.angle_alpha   90.00
_cell.angle_beta   90.00
_cell.angle_gamma   90.00
#
_symmetry.space_group_name_H-M   'P 1'
#
loop_
_entity.id
_entity.type
_entity.pdbx_description
1 polymer ?
#
loop_
_entity_poly.entity_id
_entity_poly.type
_entity_poly.pdbx_seq_one_letter_code
_entity_poly.pdbx_strand_id
1 'polypeptide(L)'
;MNRHAFALGAKQHAFFLGLYDVLRRIFEPRPEVLLESCSSGGNRFDCGMLYFSPQIWCSDDTDPVERLRIQQSLSYLYPPSCLGAHVSAGPHAQTLRATPLPTRGNVSLFGCLGYELDLTELLPVEQTEIRAQIEFYKAHRRTLQYGRFTRGKTDGGGIIWQAKTKEETVAGVFHGVQHAAPGYE
;
A
#
# COMPACT_ATOMS: atom_id res chain seq x y z
N MET A 1 31.83 17.71 15.70
CA MET A 1 31.30 16.43 15.17
C MET A 1 31.19 15.46 16.33
N ASN A 2 30.00 15.00 16.70
CA ASN A 2 29.77 14.22 17.91
C ASN A 2 30.24 12.76 17.67
N ARG A 3 31.26 12.31 18.39
CA ARG A 3 31.85 10.96 18.31
C ARG A 3 30.79 9.85 18.58
N HIS A 4 29.83 10.12 19.45
CA HIS A 4 28.72 9.17 19.72
C HIS A 4 27.79 8.99 18.55
N ALA A 5 27.44 10.05 17.82
CA ALA A 5 26.60 9.95 16.62
C ALA A 5 27.29 9.17 15.50
N PHE A 6 28.61 9.36 15.32
CA PHE A 6 29.38 8.60 14.34
C PHE A 6 29.48 7.11 14.69
N ALA A 7 29.70 6.78 15.96
CA ALA A 7 29.76 5.39 16.43
C ALA A 7 28.39 4.69 16.31
N LEU A 8 27.28 5.41 16.54
CA LEU A 8 25.93 4.89 16.35
C LEU A 8 25.66 4.59 14.86
N GLY A 9 26.01 5.52 13.98
CA GLY A 9 25.86 5.33 12.53
C GLY A 9 26.66 4.13 12.00
N ALA A 10 27.89 3.93 12.47
CA ALA A 10 28.71 2.77 12.10
C ALA A 10 28.09 1.45 12.55
N LYS A 11 27.51 1.40 13.75
CA LYS A 11 26.79 0.21 14.27
C LYS A 11 25.52 -0.07 13.46
N GLN A 12 24.74 0.96 13.13
CA GLN A 12 23.56 0.82 12.29
C GLN A 12 23.93 0.30 10.90
N HIS A 13 24.96 0.86 10.29
CA HIS A 13 25.44 0.39 8.99
C HIS A 13 25.86 -1.09 9.03
N ALA A 14 26.65 -1.50 10.03
CA ALA A 14 27.04 -2.88 10.24
C ALA A 14 25.84 -3.81 10.43
N PHE A 15 24.81 -3.35 11.15
CA PHE A 15 23.56 -4.08 11.32
C PHE A 15 22.85 -4.33 9.98
N PHE A 16 22.73 -3.31 9.12
CA PHE A 16 22.10 -3.48 7.81
C PHE A 16 22.90 -4.42 6.89
N LEU A 17 24.22 -4.31 6.88
CA LEU A 17 25.07 -5.24 6.13
C LEU A 17 24.90 -6.69 6.61
N GLY A 18 24.85 -6.89 7.93
CA GLY A 18 24.60 -8.21 8.53
C GLY A 18 23.21 -8.75 8.19
N LEU A 19 22.16 -7.89 8.22
CA LEU A 19 20.81 -8.27 7.82
C LEU A 19 20.78 -8.73 6.37
N TYR A 20 21.36 -7.97 5.44
CA TYR A 20 21.36 -8.34 4.02
C TYR A 20 22.19 -9.61 3.76
N ASP A 21 23.28 -9.83 4.50
CA ASP A 21 24.03 -11.10 4.39
C ASP A 21 23.19 -12.30 4.84
N VAL A 22 22.46 -12.17 5.94
CA VAL A 22 21.52 -13.21 6.41
C VAL A 22 20.42 -13.48 5.38
N LEU A 23 19.78 -12.43 4.88
CA LEU A 23 18.72 -12.57 3.88
C LEU A 23 19.24 -13.22 2.59
N ARG A 24 20.41 -12.80 2.11
CA ARG A 24 21.06 -13.39 0.94
C ARG A 24 21.28 -14.89 1.14
N ARG A 25 21.86 -15.31 2.25
CA ARG A 25 22.16 -16.70 2.56
C ARG A 25 20.91 -17.57 2.69
N ILE A 26 19.78 -16.99 3.10
CA ILE A 26 18.51 -17.71 3.25
C ILE A 26 17.75 -17.78 1.92
N PHE A 27 17.60 -16.66 1.23
CA PHE A 27 16.65 -16.54 0.11
C PHE A 27 17.26 -16.75 -1.28
N GLU A 28 18.54 -16.39 -1.52
CA GLU A 28 19.16 -16.66 -2.83
C GLU A 28 19.17 -18.16 -3.21
N PRO A 29 19.40 -19.11 -2.28
CA PRO A 29 19.31 -20.53 -2.61
C PRO A 29 17.89 -21.08 -2.74
N ARG A 30 16.87 -20.25 -2.47
CA ARG A 30 15.45 -20.63 -2.43
C ARG A 30 14.58 -19.61 -3.17
N PRO A 31 14.73 -19.44 -4.48
CA PRO A 31 14.02 -18.43 -5.25
C PRO A 31 12.50 -18.67 -5.31
N GLU A 32 12.04 -19.87 -4.94
CA GLU A 32 10.62 -20.21 -4.83
C GLU A 32 9.94 -19.63 -3.58
N VAL A 33 10.71 -19.17 -2.58
CA VAL A 33 10.18 -18.57 -1.36
C VAL A 33 10.08 -17.06 -1.53
N LEU A 34 8.87 -16.54 -1.44
CA LEU A 34 8.63 -15.09 -1.46
C LEU A 34 8.71 -14.52 -0.05
N LEU A 35 9.55 -13.51 0.11
CA LEU A 35 9.66 -12.74 1.34
C LEU A 35 8.78 -11.50 1.25
N GLU A 36 7.91 -11.28 2.24
CA GLU A 36 7.27 -9.99 2.50
C GLU A 36 7.95 -9.32 3.68
N SER A 37 8.38 -8.09 3.52
CA SER A 37 8.97 -7.30 4.61
C SER A 37 7.93 -6.41 5.27
N CYS A 38 8.01 -6.32 6.60
CA CYS A 38 7.14 -5.46 7.40
C CYS A 38 7.95 -4.56 8.35
N SER A 39 8.61 -5.13 9.34
CA SER A 39 9.37 -4.41 10.39
C SER A 39 8.53 -3.39 11.14
N SER A 40 7.37 -3.79 11.67
CA SER A 40 6.43 -2.94 12.39
C SER A 40 5.96 -1.74 11.56
N GLY A 41 5.09 -1.99 10.59
CA GLY A 41 4.46 -0.94 9.79
C GLY A 41 5.39 -0.26 8.79
N GLY A 42 6.28 -1.01 8.14
CA GLY A 42 7.09 -0.50 7.04
C GLY A 42 8.40 0.20 7.46
N ASN A 43 8.88 0.00 8.68
CA ASN A 43 10.12 0.63 9.16
C ASN A 43 11.40 0.24 8.40
N ARG A 44 11.35 -0.79 7.55
CA ARG A 44 12.41 -1.17 6.61
C ARG A 44 11.96 -1.12 5.16
N PHE A 45 11.36 -0.02 4.80
CA PHE A 45 11.01 0.23 3.41
C PHE A 45 12.18 0.93 2.72
N ASP A 46 13.07 0.17 2.12
CA ASP A 46 14.24 0.66 1.40
C ASP A 46 14.59 -0.21 0.20
N CYS A 47 15.41 0.33 -0.71
CA CYS A 47 15.79 -0.37 -1.95
C CYS A 47 16.61 -1.65 -1.70
N GLY A 48 17.36 -1.74 -0.61
CA GLY A 48 18.10 -2.95 -0.25
C GLY A 48 17.15 -4.07 0.17
N MET A 49 16.10 -3.74 0.93
CA MET A 49 15.05 -4.70 1.28
C MET A 49 14.27 -5.16 0.05
N LEU A 50 14.00 -4.27 -0.91
CA LEU A 50 13.28 -4.62 -2.14
C LEU A 50 14.04 -5.62 -3.04
N TYR A 51 15.35 -5.75 -2.88
CA TYR A 51 16.12 -6.80 -3.54
C TYR A 51 15.70 -8.21 -3.06
N PHE A 52 15.41 -8.36 -1.78
CA PHE A 52 15.03 -9.64 -1.17
C PHE A 52 13.50 -9.82 -1.07
N SER A 53 12.77 -8.75 -0.94
CA SER A 53 11.33 -8.72 -0.65
C SER A 53 10.60 -7.89 -1.71
N PRO A 54 9.98 -8.53 -2.71
CA PRO A 54 9.31 -7.81 -3.79
C PRO A 54 8.10 -7.01 -3.32
N GLN A 55 7.61 -7.27 -2.13
CA GLN A 55 6.50 -6.57 -1.49
C GLN A 55 6.87 -6.19 -0.06
N ILE A 56 6.59 -4.94 0.31
CA ILE A 56 6.82 -4.40 1.65
C ILE A 56 5.51 -3.86 2.21
N TRP A 57 5.22 -4.19 3.47
CA TRP A 57 4.11 -3.65 4.22
C TRP A 57 4.31 -2.16 4.48
N CYS A 58 3.37 -1.32 4.06
CA CYS A 58 3.52 0.13 4.08
C CYS A 58 3.30 0.75 5.45
N SER A 59 2.33 0.22 6.19
CA SER A 59 1.90 0.72 7.51
C SER A 59 0.86 -0.21 8.10
N ASP A 60 0.89 -0.37 9.43
CA ASP A 60 -0.15 -1.07 10.18
C ASP A 60 -1.47 -0.29 10.24
N ASP A 61 -1.45 0.99 9.87
CA ASP A 61 -2.68 1.76 9.66
C ASP A 61 -3.27 1.45 8.28
N THR A 62 -4.31 0.63 8.27
CA THR A 62 -5.03 0.19 7.06
C THR A 62 -6.31 0.96 6.79
N ASP A 63 -6.58 2.02 7.59
CA ASP A 63 -7.68 2.94 7.31
C ASP A 63 -7.52 3.55 5.90
N PRO A 64 -8.50 3.42 5.00
CA PRO A 64 -8.34 3.85 3.62
C PRO A 64 -8.09 5.35 3.46
N VAL A 65 -8.59 6.19 4.37
CA VAL A 65 -8.34 7.64 4.33
C VAL A 65 -6.88 7.95 4.67
N GLU A 66 -6.30 7.26 5.66
CA GLU A 66 -4.89 7.38 5.99
C GLU A 66 -4.00 6.73 4.90
N ARG A 67 -4.44 5.61 4.34
CA ARG A 67 -3.75 4.94 3.24
C ARG A 67 -3.64 5.79 1.97
N LEU A 68 -4.60 6.68 1.69
CA LEU A 68 -4.46 7.66 0.61
C LEU A 68 -3.18 8.49 0.76
N ARG A 69 -2.86 8.92 1.98
CA ARG A 69 -1.63 9.70 2.26
C ARG A 69 -0.38 8.82 2.26
N ILE A 70 -0.45 7.67 2.92
CA ILE A 70 0.66 6.72 3.06
C ILE A 70 1.10 6.21 1.68
N GLN A 71 0.18 5.65 0.90
CA GLN A 71 0.48 5.10 -0.42
C GLN A 71 0.90 6.19 -1.40
N GLN A 72 0.26 7.35 -1.37
CA GLN A 72 0.68 8.48 -2.20
C GLN A 72 2.11 8.91 -1.89
N SER A 73 2.48 9.05 -0.62
CA SER A 73 3.81 9.47 -0.21
C SER A 73 4.87 8.44 -0.62
N LEU A 74 4.65 7.16 -0.37
CA LEU A 74 5.56 6.09 -0.77
C LEU A 74 5.70 5.99 -2.29
N SER A 75 4.63 6.25 -3.04
CA SER A 75 4.64 6.18 -4.50
C SER A 75 5.50 7.24 -5.21
N TYR A 76 6.06 8.22 -4.48
CA TYR A 76 7.07 9.13 -5.02
C TYR A 76 8.45 8.47 -5.14
N LEU A 77 8.72 7.44 -4.34
CA LEU A 77 10.00 6.73 -4.30
C LEU A 77 9.90 5.30 -4.83
N TYR A 78 8.75 4.66 -4.67
CA TYR A 78 8.56 3.23 -4.92
C TYR A 78 7.37 2.96 -5.84
N PRO A 79 7.44 1.97 -6.74
CA PRO A 79 6.32 1.62 -7.60
C PRO A 79 5.18 0.96 -6.80
N PRO A 80 3.92 1.10 -7.25
CA PRO A 80 2.78 0.45 -6.60
C PRO A 80 2.91 -1.08 -6.46
N SER A 81 3.67 -1.72 -7.34
CA SER A 81 3.91 -3.16 -7.33
C SER A 81 4.64 -3.69 -6.10
N CYS A 82 5.27 -2.83 -5.30
CA CYS A 82 5.93 -3.24 -4.06
C CYS A 82 5.21 -2.77 -2.79
N LEU A 83 4.09 -2.05 -2.92
CA LEU A 83 3.33 -1.50 -1.80
C LEU A 83 2.26 -2.50 -1.35
N GLY A 84 2.43 -3.14 -0.18
CA GLY A 84 1.37 -3.94 0.44
C GLY A 84 0.14 -3.06 0.76
N ALA A 85 -1.02 -3.41 0.20
CA ALA A 85 -2.26 -2.66 0.37
C ALA A 85 -3.42 -3.61 0.68
N HIS A 86 -3.88 -3.60 1.94
CA HIS A 86 -4.92 -4.51 2.39
C HIS A 86 -6.22 -3.79 2.71
N VAL A 87 -7.32 -4.48 2.44
CA VAL A 87 -8.67 -4.14 2.88
C VAL A 87 -8.86 -4.71 4.28
N SER A 88 -8.98 -3.85 5.28
CA SER A 88 -9.24 -4.24 6.66
C SER A 88 -10.73 -4.25 7.00
N ALA A 89 -11.08 -4.76 8.19
CA ALA A 89 -12.43 -4.70 8.73
C ALA A 89 -12.92 -3.24 8.92
N GLY A 90 -14.21 -3.07 9.03
CA GLY A 90 -14.84 -1.79 9.38
C GLY A 90 -15.86 -1.99 10.51
N PRO A 91 -15.85 -1.13 11.54
CA PRO A 91 -14.97 0.04 11.75
C PRO A 91 -13.50 -0.33 11.91
N HIS A 92 -12.59 0.56 11.48
CA HIS A 92 -11.15 0.34 11.60
C HIS A 92 -10.69 0.33 13.06
N ALA A 93 -9.90 -0.67 13.46
CA ALA A 93 -9.57 -0.91 14.88
C ALA A 93 -8.81 0.24 15.56
N GLN A 94 -7.97 0.97 14.82
CA GLN A 94 -7.15 2.06 15.36
C GLN A 94 -7.86 3.42 15.28
N THR A 95 -8.44 3.74 14.12
CA THR A 95 -9.06 5.06 13.87
C THR A 95 -10.54 5.11 14.24
N LEU A 96 -11.18 3.97 14.47
CA LEU A 96 -12.62 3.79 14.69
C LEU A 96 -13.50 4.34 13.53
N ARG A 97 -12.89 4.64 12.40
CA ARG A 97 -13.60 5.14 11.21
C ARG A 97 -14.35 4.00 10.52
N ALA A 98 -15.63 4.21 10.27
CA ALA A 98 -16.44 3.32 9.44
C ALA A 98 -16.38 3.82 7.99
N THR A 99 -15.71 3.09 7.13
CA THR A 99 -15.58 3.40 5.70
C THR A 99 -16.24 2.29 4.88
N PRO A 100 -17.06 2.62 3.87
CA PRO A 100 -17.69 1.61 3.02
C PRO A 100 -16.68 0.67 2.36
N LEU A 101 -17.05 -0.61 2.25
CA LEU A 101 -16.19 -1.65 1.65
C LEU A 101 -15.71 -1.30 0.23
N PRO A 102 -16.52 -0.72 -0.68
CA PRO A 102 -16.04 -0.26 -1.98
C PRO A 102 -14.90 0.77 -1.86
N THR A 103 -14.99 1.72 -0.93
CA THR A 103 -13.92 2.70 -0.72
C THR A 103 -12.63 2.05 -0.22
N ARG A 104 -12.74 1.10 0.74
CA ARG A 104 -11.59 0.34 1.25
C ARG A 104 -10.89 -0.43 0.11
N GLY A 105 -11.67 -1.12 -0.74
CA GLY A 105 -11.16 -1.82 -1.91
C GLY A 105 -10.52 -0.89 -2.93
N ASN A 106 -11.20 0.19 -3.31
CA ASN A 106 -10.72 1.11 -4.34
C ASN A 106 -9.35 1.74 -4.00
N VAL A 107 -9.08 2.04 -2.74
CA VAL A 107 -7.76 2.52 -2.30
C VAL A 107 -6.72 1.41 -2.39
N SER A 108 -7.07 0.19 -1.98
CA SER A 108 -6.16 -0.96 -1.96
C SER A 108 -5.83 -1.50 -3.37
N LEU A 109 -6.65 -1.21 -4.38
CA LEU A 109 -6.38 -1.57 -5.78
C LEU A 109 -5.05 -0.99 -6.31
N PHE A 110 -4.62 0.17 -5.81
CA PHE A 110 -3.39 0.83 -6.24
C PHE A 110 -2.16 0.38 -5.43
N GLY A 111 -2.03 -0.92 -5.23
CA GLY A 111 -0.93 -1.60 -4.58
C GLY A 111 -1.01 -3.10 -4.77
N CYS A 112 -0.32 -3.87 -3.93
CA CYS A 112 -0.48 -5.33 -3.86
C CYS A 112 -1.72 -5.61 -3.00
N LEU A 113 -2.86 -5.81 -3.66
CA LEU A 113 -4.15 -6.02 -3.00
C LEU A 113 -4.15 -7.27 -2.12
N GLY A 114 -4.58 -7.14 -0.90
CA GLY A 114 -4.89 -8.22 0.04
C GLY A 114 -6.11 -7.90 0.90
N TYR A 115 -6.56 -8.87 1.68
CA TYR A 115 -7.66 -8.73 2.62
C TYR A 115 -7.19 -9.14 4.00
N GLU A 116 -7.39 -8.25 4.96
CA GLU A 116 -7.02 -8.41 6.37
C GLU A 116 -8.29 -8.25 7.23
N LEU A 117 -9.18 -9.23 7.10
CA LEU A 117 -10.46 -9.26 7.79
C LEU A 117 -10.97 -10.71 7.90
N ASP A 118 -11.89 -10.97 8.81
CA ASP A 118 -12.55 -12.27 8.94
C ASP A 118 -13.61 -12.43 7.85
N LEU A 119 -13.34 -13.30 6.89
CA LEU A 119 -14.26 -13.57 5.78
C LEU A 119 -15.54 -14.31 6.23
N THR A 120 -15.52 -14.94 7.40
CA THR A 120 -16.68 -15.69 7.92
C THR A 120 -17.73 -14.78 8.54
N GLU A 121 -17.33 -13.57 8.94
CA GLU A 121 -18.23 -12.56 9.52
C GLU A 121 -18.90 -11.65 8.47
N LEU A 122 -18.51 -11.79 7.19
CA LEU A 122 -19.04 -10.96 6.12
C LEU A 122 -20.47 -11.29 5.73
N LEU A 123 -21.25 -10.26 5.50
CA LEU A 123 -22.58 -10.40 4.90
C LEU A 123 -22.48 -10.92 3.46
N PRO A 124 -23.50 -11.62 2.93
CA PRO A 124 -23.48 -12.10 1.53
C PRO A 124 -23.25 -11.00 0.48
N VAL A 125 -23.73 -9.78 0.73
CA VAL A 125 -23.50 -8.61 -0.14
C VAL A 125 -22.03 -8.19 -0.12
N GLU A 126 -21.37 -8.23 1.03
CA GLU A 126 -19.95 -7.91 1.15
C GLU A 126 -19.07 -8.97 0.50
N GLN A 127 -19.43 -10.24 0.62
CA GLN A 127 -18.75 -11.33 -0.09
C GLN A 127 -18.84 -11.16 -1.61
N THR A 128 -19.99 -10.71 -2.10
CA THR A 128 -20.19 -10.41 -3.53
C THR A 128 -19.32 -9.25 -3.98
N GLU A 129 -19.27 -8.19 -3.19
CA GLU A 129 -18.41 -7.02 -3.44
C GLU A 129 -16.93 -7.41 -3.47
N ILE A 130 -16.45 -8.18 -2.50
CA ILE A 130 -15.06 -8.66 -2.47
C ILE A 130 -14.72 -9.50 -3.70
N ARG A 131 -15.61 -10.38 -4.13
CA ARG A 131 -15.39 -11.15 -5.36
C ARG A 131 -15.24 -10.24 -6.57
N ALA A 132 -16.10 -9.23 -6.71
CA ALA A 132 -16.02 -8.26 -7.79
C ALA A 132 -14.70 -7.45 -7.74
N GLN A 133 -14.25 -7.04 -6.56
CA GLN A 133 -12.96 -6.36 -6.36
C GLN A 133 -11.79 -7.25 -6.77
N ILE A 134 -11.80 -8.52 -6.39
CA ILE A 134 -10.75 -9.49 -6.75
C ILE A 134 -10.74 -9.74 -8.25
N GLU A 135 -11.89 -9.92 -8.88
CA GLU A 135 -11.99 -10.11 -10.32
C GLU A 135 -11.50 -8.88 -11.08
N PHE A 136 -11.92 -7.70 -10.68
CA PHE A 136 -11.41 -6.44 -11.23
C PHE A 136 -9.89 -6.34 -11.09
N TYR A 137 -9.35 -6.58 -9.88
CA TYR A 137 -7.91 -6.53 -9.67
C TYR A 137 -7.16 -7.53 -10.55
N LYS A 138 -7.63 -8.78 -10.65
CA LYS A 138 -7.01 -9.80 -11.51
C LYS A 138 -7.01 -9.40 -12.99
N ALA A 139 -8.11 -8.82 -13.46
CA ALA A 139 -8.23 -8.37 -14.86
C ALA A 139 -7.26 -7.21 -15.17
N HIS A 140 -7.11 -6.26 -14.24
CA HIS A 140 -6.37 -5.02 -14.44
C HIS A 140 -5.01 -4.96 -13.71
N ARG A 141 -4.61 -6.05 -13.03
CA ARG A 141 -3.42 -6.10 -12.20
C ARG A 141 -2.16 -5.64 -12.91
N ARG A 142 -2.00 -6.02 -14.17
CA ARG A 142 -0.82 -5.62 -14.95
C ARG A 142 -0.72 -4.10 -15.08
N THR A 143 -1.82 -3.43 -15.36
CA THR A 143 -1.89 -1.97 -15.45
C THR A 143 -1.70 -1.32 -14.10
N LEU A 144 -2.36 -1.83 -13.05
CA LEU A 144 -2.29 -1.28 -11.70
C LEU A 144 -0.89 -1.36 -11.09
N GLN A 145 -0.16 -2.46 -11.31
CA GLN A 145 1.16 -2.67 -10.73
C GLN A 145 2.31 -2.16 -11.59
N TYR A 146 2.21 -2.24 -12.91
CA TYR A 146 3.33 -1.98 -13.84
C TYR A 146 3.05 -0.84 -14.81
N GLY A 147 1.86 -0.28 -14.82
CA GLY A 147 1.54 0.91 -15.59
C GLY A 147 2.25 2.16 -15.04
N ARG A 148 2.40 3.17 -15.88
CA ARG A 148 2.90 4.47 -15.42
C ARG A 148 1.91 5.05 -14.41
N PHE A 149 2.35 5.17 -13.17
CA PHE A 149 1.54 5.73 -12.09
C PHE A 149 1.68 7.25 -12.04
N THR A 150 0.55 7.94 -12.04
CA THR A 150 0.49 9.41 -11.93
C THR A 150 -0.52 9.81 -10.83
N ARG A 151 -0.29 10.97 -10.27
CA ARG A 151 -1.05 11.56 -9.16
C ARG A 151 -1.53 12.94 -9.59
N GLY A 152 -2.75 13.27 -9.24
CA GLY A 152 -3.36 14.56 -9.49
C GLY A 152 -4.29 14.97 -8.36
N LYS A 153 -4.90 16.13 -8.52
CA LYS A 153 -5.96 16.65 -7.65
C LYS A 153 -7.12 17.12 -8.50
N THR A 154 -8.34 17.01 -7.97
CA THR A 154 -9.52 17.68 -8.51
C THR A 154 -9.57 19.13 -8.03
N ASP A 155 -10.37 19.98 -8.68
CA ASP A 155 -10.61 21.37 -8.25
C ASP A 155 -11.18 21.44 -6.83
N GLY A 156 -11.96 20.44 -6.42
CA GLY A 156 -12.49 20.29 -5.05
C GLY A 156 -11.53 19.64 -4.04
N GLY A 157 -10.22 19.50 -4.37
CA GLY A 157 -9.21 18.97 -3.45
C GLY A 157 -9.19 17.43 -3.34
N GLY A 158 -9.96 16.72 -4.15
CA GLY A 158 -9.90 15.26 -4.24
C GLY A 158 -8.57 14.77 -4.82
N ILE A 159 -8.17 13.57 -4.44
CA ILE A 159 -6.96 12.89 -4.91
C ILE A 159 -7.29 12.09 -6.16
N ILE A 160 -6.47 12.19 -7.20
CA ILE A 160 -6.56 11.36 -8.39
C ILE A 160 -5.33 10.47 -8.46
N TRP A 161 -5.54 9.17 -8.60
CA TRP A 161 -4.50 8.21 -8.95
C TRP A 161 -4.82 7.59 -10.30
N GLN A 162 -3.81 7.44 -11.13
CA GLN A 162 -3.97 6.84 -12.44
C GLN A 162 -2.78 5.91 -12.72
N ALA A 163 -3.07 4.70 -13.15
CA ALA A 163 -2.10 3.76 -13.70
C ALA A 163 -2.41 3.56 -15.20
N LYS A 164 -1.41 3.72 -16.06
CA LYS A 164 -1.58 3.70 -17.52
C LYS A 164 -0.53 2.83 -18.20
N THR A 165 -0.98 1.95 -19.09
CA THR A 165 -0.18 1.26 -20.12
C THR A 165 -0.47 1.83 -21.50
N LYS A 166 0.00 1.18 -22.55
CA LYS A 166 -0.37 1.55 -23.93
C LYS A 166 -1.82 1.18 -24.26
N GLU A 167 -2.30 0.11 -23.66
CA GLU A 167 -3.59 -0.52 -23.96
C GLU A 167 -4.70 -0.04 -23.02
N GLU A 168 -4.34 0.34 -21.79
CA GLU A 168 -5.33 0.54 -20.74
C GLU A 168 -4.96 1.68 -19.79
N THR A 169 -5.99 2.31 -19.23
CA THR A 169 -5.87 3.27 -18.14
C THR A 169 -6.88 2.92 -17.05
N VAL A 170 -6.38 2.75 -15.83
CA VAL A 170 -7.20 2.63 -14.62
C VAL A 170 -7.00 3.87 -13.77
N ALA A 171 -8.09 4.54 -13.40
CA ALA A 171 -8.05 5.74 -12.58
C ALA A 171 -9.00 5.65 -11.39
N GLY A 172 -8.58 6.18 -10.25
CA GLY A 172 -9.37 6.36 -9.05
C GLY A 172 -9.44 7.83 -8.67
N VAL A 173 -10.62 8.28 -8.26
CA VAL A 173 -10.84 9.62 -7.71
C VAL A 173 -11.33 9.46 -6.27
N PHE A 174 -10.62 10.05 -5.33
CA PHE A 174 -10.86 9.88 -3.91
C PHE A 174 -11.15 11.23 -3.24
N HIS A 175 -12.27 11.31 -2.53
CA HIS A 175 -12.64 12.47 -1.72
C HIS A 175 -12.54 12.09 -0.24
N GLY A 176 -11.55 12.63 0.47
CA GLY A 176 -11.29 12.29 1.88
C GLY A 176 -12.33 12.87 2.83
N VAL A 177 -12.78 14.08 2.57
CA VAL A 177 -13.86 14.77 3.30
C VAL A 177 -14.71 15.50 2.28
N GLN A 178 -16.00 15.23 2.26
CA GLN A 178 -16.95 16.06 1.53
C GLN A 178 -17.23 17.30 2.38
N HIS A 179 -16.75 18.46 1.95
CA HIS A 179 -17.27 19.71 2.51
C HIS A 179 -18.75 19.81 2.16
N ALA A 180 -19.56 20.26 3.10
CA ALA A 180 -20.93 20.62 2.79
C ALA A 180 -20.91 21.55 1.56
N ALA A 181 -21.83 21.33 0.62
CA ALA A 181 -21.95 22.24 -0.51
C ALA A 181 -22.02 23.68 0.04
N PRO A 182 -21.31 24.66 -0.55
CA PRO A 182 -21.46 26.05 -0.15
C PRO A 182 -22.96 26.37 -0.24
N GLY A 183 -23.51 26.83 0.87
CA GLY A 183 -24.91 27.20 0.89
C GLY A 183 -25.16 28.16 -0.24
N TYR A 184 -26.25 27.96 -0.98
CA TYR A 184 -26.75 28.97 -1.89
C TYR A 184 -27.11 30.17 -1.03
N GLU A 185 -26.30 31.21 -1.06
CA GLU A 185 -26.71 32.56 -0.65
C GLU A 185 -27.60 33.19 -1.72
#